data_1f97354d4e4218c2d24aee24bef2825a
#
_entry.id   1f97354d4e4218c2d24aee24bef2825a
#
_cell.length_a   1.000
_cell.length_b   1.000
_cell.length_c   1.000
_cell.angle_alpha   90.00
_cell.angle_beta   90.00
_cell.angle_gamma   90.00
#
_symmetry.space_group_name_H-M   'P 1'
#
loop_
_entity.id
_entity.type
_entity.pdbx_description
1 polymer ?
#
loop_
_entity_poly.entity_id
_entity_poly.type
_entity_poly.pdbx_seq_one_letter_code
_entity_poly.pdbx_strand_id
1 'polypeptide(L)'
;MALRRPELLRLLLLPLLGCRLLAVELTSSNTKPVVQEFQSVELSCIIKSTVTPDPRIEWKKIRNGETSYVFFGNKMQGDFATRAEILSRTSLVIKNTTRMDTATYRCEVAAPSDTKTIDEINIQLTVQVKPMTPRCSVPKAVPVGKSASLHCHENEGFPKSTYSWYRNSEPLPPDSKSSKSHNSSYTLNPATGTLVFHAVHKGDTGRYSCIATNDAGFAKCEEQEMEVYDLNIGGIIGGVLVVLAVLVLITLGICCAYRRGYFANGKESGESYKTPAKPDGVNYIRTDDEGDFRHKSSFVI
;
A
#
# COMPACT_ATOMS: atom_id res chain seq x y z
N MET A 1 -24.11 -2.23 -97.64
CA MET A 1 -25.18 -1.48 -96.96
C MET A 1 -24.88 -1.51 -95.47
N ALA A 2 -24.45 -0.41 -94.96
CA ALA A 2 -24.08 -0.19 -93.55
C ALA A 2 -25.33 0.16 -92.74
N LEU A 3 -25.49 -0.41 -91.61
CA LEU A 3 -26.43 0.08 -90.60
C LEU A 3 -25.74 0.22 -89.23
N ARG A 4 -25.61 1.51 -88.88
CA ARG A 4 -25.19 2.05 -87.61
C ARG A 4 -25.98 1.48 -86.47
N ARG A 5 -25.31 1.12 -85.40
CA ARG A 5 -25.82 1.25 -84.02
C ARG A 5 -24.67 1.39 -83.00
N PRO A 6 -24.32 2.60 -82.62
CA PRO A 6 -23.59 2.84 -81.37
C PRO A 6 -24.31 3.91 -80.55
N GLU A 7 -25.57 3.72 -80.21
CA GLU A 7 -26.27 4.67 -79.33
C GLU A 7 -26.89 4.03 -78.07
N LEU A 8 -26.89 2.76 -77.93
CA LEU A 8 -27.50 2.04 -76.78
C LEU A 8 -26.55 1.75 -75.65
N LEU A 9 -25.23 2.09 -75.75
CA LEU A 9 -24.24 1.79 -74.71
C LEU A 9 -23.88 3.02 -73.85
N ARG A 10 -24.53 4.18 -74.10
CA ARG A 10 -24.30 5.44 -73.33
C ARG A 10 -25.31 5.73 -72.25
N LEU A 11 -26.33 4.89 -72.05
CA LEU A 11 -27.38 5.13 -71.06
C LEU A 11 -27.26 4.22 -69.80
N LEU A 12 -26.18 3.48 -69.63
CA LEU A 12 -25.97 2.59 -68.47
C LEU A 12 -24.80 3.03 -67.59
N LEU A 13 -24.24 4.21 -67.82
CA LEU A 13 -23.38 4.89 -66.85
C LEU A 13 -24.23 5.96 -66.11
N LEU A 14 -25.30 5.50 -65.43
CA LEU A 14 -25.77 6.20 -64.25
C LEU A 14 -24.60 6.23 -63.27
N PRO A 15 -24.12 7.42 -62.83
CA PRO A 15 -23.21 7.47 -61.74
C PRO A 15 -23.94 6.82 -60.60
N LEU A 16 -23.41 5.70 -60.11
CA LEU A 16 -23.64 5.26 -58.76
C LEU A 16 -23.18 6.41 -57.87
N LEU A 17 -24.06 7.46 -57.75
CA LEU A 17 -24.02 8.33 -56.60
C LEU A 17 -24.21 7.40 -55.42
N GLY A 18 -23.10 6.87 -54.96
CA GLY A 18 -23.02 6.11 -53.71
C GLY A 18 -23.60 7.07 -52.67
N CYS A 19 -24.84 6.82 -52.31
CA CYS A 19 -25.42 7.39 -51.11
C CYS A 19 -24.45 6.98 -49.99
N ARG A 20 -23.50 7.84 -49.64
CA ARG A 20 -22.65 7.62 -48.49
C ARG A 20 -23.58 7.58 -47.30
N LEU A 21 -23.95 6.39 -46.89
CA LEU A 21 -24.64 6.14 -45.66
C LEU A 21 -23.70 6.64 -44.56
N LEU A 22 -23.87 7.91 -44.16
CA LEU A 22 -23.06 8.50 -43.11
C LEU A 22 -23.58 7.95 -41.78
N ALA A 23 -22.72 7.23 -41.12
CA ALA A 23 -22.92 6.73 -39.79
C ALA A 23 -22.18 7.62 -38.79
N VAL A 24 -22.68 7.78 -37.57
CA VAL A 24 -21.91 8.43 -36.55
C VAL A 24 -20.67 7.56 -36.24
N GLU A 25 -19.51 8.21 -36.28
CA GLU A 25 -18.21 7.56 -36.01
C GLU A 25 -17.43 8.44 -35.05
N LEU A 26 -16.97 7.82 -33.94
CA LEU A 26 -16.15 8.46 -32.93
C LEU A 26 -14.69 8.08 -33.05
N THR A 27 -13.82 8.99 -32.64
CA THR A 27 -12.39 8.75 -32.48
C THR A 27 -11.87 9.49 -31.26
N SER A 28 -10.69 9.12 -30.82
CA SER A 28 -9.97 9.77 -29.70
C SER A 28 -8.51 9.96 -30.07
N SER A 29 -7.93 11.07 -29.67
CA SER A 29 -6.49 11.31 -29.80
C SER A 29 -5.67 10.44 -28.84
N ASN A 30 -6.25 10.06 -27.69
CA ASN A 30 -5.62 9.21 -26.68
C ASN A 30 -6.68 8.44 -25.88
N THR A 31 -6.71 7.11 -26.02
CA THR A 31 -7.64 6.24 -25.30
C THR A 31 -7.12 5.79 -23.92
N LYS A 32 -5.86 6.13 -23.56
CA LYS A 32 -5.24 5.78 -22.28
C LYS A 32 -4.49 6.99 -21.70
N PRO A 33 -5.17 8.11 -21.41
CA PRO A 33 -4.52 9.27 -20.81
C PRO A 33 -4.03 8.96 -19.40
N VAL A 34 -2.85 9.48 -19.08
CA VAL A 34 -2.22 9.41 -17.77
C VAL A 34 -1.98 10.84 -17.29
N VAL A 35 -2.32 11.11 -16.04
CA VAL A 35 -2.19 12.43 -15.44
C VAL A 35 -1.72 12.29 -13.98
N GLN A 36 -1.00 13.28 -13.46
CA GLN A 36 -0.68 13.35 -12.05
C GLN A 36 -1.86 13.88 -11.23
N GLU A 37 -1.99 13.43 -10.00
CA GLU A 37 -3.03 13.90 -9.08
C GLU A 37 -3.02 15.44 -8.99
N PHE A 38 -4.20 16.06 -8.92
CA PHE A 38 -4.47 17.50 -8.87
C PHE A 38 -4.22 18.25 -10.19
N GLN A 39 -3.75 17.60 -11.24
CA GLN A 39 -3.66 18.19 -12.57
C GLN A 39 -5.00 18.09 -13.33
N SER A 40 -5.11 18.80 -14.44
CA SER A 40 -6.25 18.71 -15.36
C SER A 40 -5.96 17.72 -16.47
N VAL A 41 -7.00 17.02 -16.93
CA VAL A 41 -6.90 16.08 -18.04
C VAL A 41 -8.05 16.29 -19.02
N GLU A 42 -7.76 16.20 -20.32
CA GLU A 42 -8.75 16.10 -21.37
C GLU A 42 -8.94 14.63 -21.79
N LEU A 43 -10.19 14.18 -21.75
CA LEU A 43 -10.62 12.91 -22.31
C LEU A 43 -11.20 13.20 -23.70
N SER A 44 -10.40 12.93 -24.72
CA SER A 44 -10.70 13.29 -26.11
C SER A 44 -11.77 12.38 -26.70
N CYS A 45 -12.92 12.96 -27.03
CA CYS A 45 -13.99 12.32 -27.81
C CYS A 45 -14.30 13.21 -29.01
N ILE A 46 -14.06 12.70 -30.21
CA ILE A 46 -14.16 13.48 -31.44
C ILE A 46 -15.14 12.78 -32.37
N ILE A 47 -16.18 13.51 -32.85
CA ILE A 47 -17.07 13.03 -33.88
C ILE A 47 -16.34 13.18 -35.21
N LYS A 48 -15.98 12.06 -35.83
CA LYS A 48 -15.32 12.00 -37.13
C LYS A 48 -16.31 12.23 -38.29
N SER A 49 -17.51 11.67 -38.18
CA SER A 49 -18.60 11.81 -39.13
C SER A 49 -19.95 11.74 -38.46
N THR A 50 -20.92 12.55 -38.91
CA THR A 50 -22.33 12.51 -38.59
C THR A 50 -23.12 13.39 -39.53
N VAL A 51 -24.38 13.07 -39.84
CA VAL A 51 -25.34 13.96 -40.53
C VAL A 51 -26.31 14.62 -39.55
N THR A 52 -26.32 14.18 -38.29
CA THR A 52 -27.15 14.79 -37.25
C THR A 52 -26.55 16.13 -36.82
N PRO A 53 -27.28 17.27 -36.98
CA PRO A 53 -26.74 18.60 -36.68
C PRO A 53 -26.36 18.78 -35.20
N ASP A 54 -27.18 18.23 -34.30
CA ASP A 54 -26.99 18.33 -32.83
C ASP A 54 -27.18 16.98 -32.19
N PRO A 55 -26.15 16.11 -32.23
CA PRO A 55 -26.19 14.80 -31.58
C PRO A 55 -26.15 14.95 -30.05
N ARG A 56 -26.88 14.07 -29.36
CA ARG A 56 -26.86 14.00 -27.90
C ARG A 56 -25.57 13.35 -27.43
N ILE A 57 -24.89 13.96 -26.46
CA ILE A 57 -23.64 13.48 -25.89
C ILE A 57 -23.88 13.05 -24.45
N GLU A 58 -23.32 11.90 -24.07
CA GLU A 58 -23.31 11.41 -22.70
C GLU A 58 -21.90 10.95 -22.33
N TRP A 59 -21.49 11.23 -21.09
CA TRP A 59 -20.29 10.68 -20.50
C TRP A 59 -20.63 9.85 -19.26
N LYS A 60 -20.08 8.65 -19.23
CA LYS A 60 -20.27 7.68 -18.15
C LYS A 60 -18.91 7.29 -17.57
N LYS A 61 -18.80 7.23 -16.22
CA LYS A 61 -17.64 6.70 -15.50
C LYS A 61 -17.95 5.28 -15.07
N ILE A 62 -17.08 4.35 -15.43
CA ILE A 62 -17.20 2.91 -15.15
C ILE A 62 -16.03 2.53 -14.25
N ARG A 63 -16.33 2.14 -13.00
CA ARG A 63 -15.33 1.74 -12.01
C ARG A 63 -15.84 0.56 -11.21
N ASN A 64 -15.04 -0.51 -11.10
CA ASN A 64 -15.39 -1.74 -10.36
C ASN A 64 -16.73 -2.36 -10.77
N GLY A 65 -17.12 -2.23 -12.05
CA GLY A 65 -18.41 -2.72 -12.56
C GLY A 65 -19.59 -1.78 -12.36
N GLU A 66 -19.43 -0.71 -11.57
CA GLU A 66 -20.46 0.31 -11.40
C GLU A 66 -20.34 1.39 -12.47
N THR A 67 -21.48 1.87 -12.97
CA THR A 67 -21.57 2.94 -13.96
C THR A 67 -22.30 4.13 -13.37
N SER A 68 -21.70 5.31 -13.47
CA SER A 68 -22.29 6.58 -13.08
C SER A 68 -22.21 7.60 -14.21
N TYR A 69 -23.18 8.51 -14.28
CA TYR A 69 -23.11 9.59 -15.24
C TYR A 69 -22.15 10.69 -14.77
N VAL A 70 -21.34 11.17 -15.70
CA VAL A 70 -20.49 12.37 -15.56
C VAL A 70 -21.16 13.55 -16.24
N PHE A 71 -21.69 13.34 -17.44
CA PHE A 71 -22.44 14.32 -18.21
C PHE A 71 -23.69 13.69 -18.81
N PHE A 72 -24.84 14.25 -18.50
CA PHE A 72 -26.15 13.77 -18.96
C PHE A 72 -27.15 14.93 -19.00
N GLY A 73 -28.02 14.96 -20.04
CA GLY A 73 -29.02 16.02 -20.20
C GLY A 73 -28.41 17.42 -20.25
N ASN A 74 -27.28 17.57 -20.93
CA ASN A 74 -26.50 18.82 -21.06
C ASN A 74 -26.04 19.41 -19.71
N LYS A 75 -25.87 18.57 -18.66
CA LYS A 75 -25.39 18.99 -17.34
C LYS A 75 -24.38 18.02 -16.81
N MET A 76 -23.36 18.54 -16.12
CA MET A 76 -22.45 17.74 -15.30
C MET A 76 -23.19 17.17 -14.08
N GLN A 77 -22.84 15.95 -13.71
CA GLN A 77 -23.47 15.21 -12.62
C GLN A 77 -22.54 15.06 -11.41
N GLY A 78 -23.13 15.06 -10.23
CA GLY A 78 -22.41 14.80 -8.98
C GLY A 78 -21.27 15.77 -8.71
N ASP A 79 -20.14 15.24 -8.26
CA ASP A 79 -18.92 16.00 -7.97
C ASP A 79 -18.24 16.60 -9.20
N PHE A 80 -18.54 16.11 -10.40
CA PHE A 80 -18.05 16.67 -11.64
C PHE A 80 -18.68 18.04 -11.97
N ALA A 81 -19.80 18.39 -11.36
CA ALA A 81 -20.48 19.66 -11.60
C ALA A 81 -19.59 20.91 -11.33
N THR A 82 -18.64 20.79 -10.41
CA THR A 82 -17.74 21.88 -10.01
C THR A 82 -16.35 21.81 -10.63
N ARG A 83 -15.98 20.66 -11.20
CA ARG A 83 -14.59 20.41 -11.63
C ARG A 83 -14.47 19.80 -13.04
N ALA A 84 -15.57 19.66 -13.77
CA ALA A 84 -15.53 19.18 -15.15
C ALA A 84 -16.33 20.07 -16.09
N GLU A 85 -15.94 20.07 -17.36
CA GLU A 85 -16.60 20.82 -18.43
C GLU A 85 -16.48 20.08 -19.76
N ILE A 86 -17.40 20.36 -20.71
CA ILE A 86 -17.30 19.87 -22.08
C ILE A 86 -16.49 20.86 -22.90
N LEU A 87 -15.47 20.34 -23.56
CA LEU A 87 -14.63 21.06 -24.52
C LEU A 87 -14.92 20.59 -25.95
N SER A 88 -14.89 21.50 -26.92
CA SER A 88 -15.03 21.17 -28.35
C SER A 88 -16.24 20.28 -28.68
N ARG A 89 -17.38 20.53 -28.04
CA ARG A 89 -18.68 19.83 -28.14
C ARG A 89 -18.74 18.48 -27.44
N THR A 90 -17.69 17.69 -27.44
CA THR A 90 -17.76 16.26 -27.01
C THR A 90 -16.68 15.83 -26.02
N SER A 91 -15.48 16.42 -26.06
CA SER A 91 -14.38 16.08 -25.13
C SER A 91 -14.72 16.52 -23.72
N LEU A 92 -14.33 15.71 -22.74
CA LEU A 92 -14.52 15.98 -21.33
C LEU A 92 -13.20 16.44 -20.72
N VAL A 93 -13.20 17.62 -20.09
CA VAL A 93 -12.08 18.10 -19.28
C VAL A 93 -12.40 17.90 -17.80
N ILE A 94 -11.52 17.25 -17.08
CA ILE A 94 -11.61 17.08 -15.62
C ILE A 94 -10.47 17.86 -14.99
N LYS A 95 -10.79 18.81 -14.12
CA LYS A 95 -9.86 19.64 -13.35
C LYS A 95 -9.63 19.02 -11.99
N ASN A 96 -8.46 19.27 -11.39
CA ASN A 96 -8.13 18.80 -10.05
C ASN A 96 -8.42 17.30 -9.89
N THR A 97 -7.84 16.48 -10.79
CA THR A 97 -8.04 15.03 -10.79
C THR A 97 -7.52 14.39 -9.52
N THR A 98 -8.22 13.39 -9.03
CA THR A 98 -7.84 12.59 -7.86
C THR A 98 -7.63 11.14 -8.25
N ARG A 99 -6.94 10.37 -7.40
CA ARG A 99 -6.80 8.92 -7.60
C ARG A 99 -8.15 8.19 -7.75
N MET A 100 -9.23 8.78 -7.21
CA MET A 100 -10.59 8.26 -7.35
C MET A 100 -11.15 8.41 -8.77
N ASP A 101 -10.53 9.23 -9.60
CA ASP A 101 -10.93 9.42 -11.01
C ASP A 101 -10.29 8.39 -11.94
N THR A 102 -9.36 7.58 -11.47
CA THR A 102 -8.86 6.40 -12.22
C THR A 102 -10.02 5.46 -12.50
N ALA A 103 -10.45 5.40 -13.78
CA ALA A 103 -11.61 4.64 -14.23
C ALA A 103 -11.62 4.55 -15.76
N THR A 104 -12.53 3.76 -16.31
CA THR A 104 -12.90 3.83 -17.72
C THR A 104 -14.01 4.85 -17.90
N TYR A 105 -13.81 5.79 -18.79
CA TYR A 105 -14.80 6.79 -19.17
C TYR A 105 -15.33 6.44 -20.56
N ARG A 106 -16.65 6.37 -20.68
CA ARG A 106 -17.32 6.10 -21.93
C ARG A 106 -17.94 7.39 -22.43
N CYS A 107 -17.53 7.83 -23.63
CA CYS A 107 -18.23 8.83 -24.42
C CYS A 107 -19.24 8.11 -25.32
N GLU A 108 -20.51 8.47 -25.23
CA GLU A 108 -21.58 7.94 -26.05
C GLU A 108 -22.23 9.12 -26.82
N VAL A 109 -22.39 8.96 -28.11
CA VAL A 109 -23.01 9.97 -28.98
C VAL A 109 -24.19 9.32 -29.67
N ALA A 110 -25.38 9.90 -29.44
CA ALA A 110 -26.61 9.50 -30.12
C ALA A 110 -26.96 10.50 -31.22
N ALA A 111 -26.98 10.00 -32.47
CA ALA A 111 -27.19 10.75 -33.71
C ALA A 111 -28.39 10.16 -34.49
N PRO A 112 -29.63 10.56 -34.18
CA PRO A 112 -30.84 9.87 -34.66
C PRO A 112 -31.06 9.98 -36.19
N SER A 113 -30.42 10.94 -36.87
CA SER A 113 -30.53 11.09 -38.33
C SER A 113 -29.49 10.24 -39.10
N ASP A 114 -28.58 9.59 -38.40
CA ASP A 114 -27.53 8.75 -38.98
C ASP A 114 -28.02 7.31 -39.17
N THR A 115 -27.41 6.56 -40.09
CA THR A 115 -27.73 5.13 -40.30
C THR A 115 -27.29 4.26 -39.15
N LYS A 116 -26.17 4.57 -38.50
CA LYS A 116 -25.79 4.10 -37.19
C LYS A 116 -26.13 5.23 -36.22
N THR A 117 -27.16 5.04 -35.40
CA THR A 117 -27.72 6.08 -34.55
C THR A 117 -26.97 6.30 -33.24
N ILE A 118 -26.09 5.40 -32.84
CA ILE A 118 -25.30 5.49 -31.62
C ILE A 118 -23.88 4.97 -31.88
N ASP A 119 -22.89 5.71 -31.40
CA ASP A 119 -21.51 5.25 -31.32
C ASP A 119 -20.93 5.54 -29.93
N GLU A 120 -19.97 4.74 -29.51
CA GLU A 120 -19.32 4.88 -28.19
C GLU A 120 -17.82 4.63 -28.25
N ILE A 121 -17.07 5.33 -27.42
CA ILE A 121 -15.64 5.11 -27.25
C ILE A 121 -15.29 5.08 -25.78
N ASN A 122 -14.44 4.12 -25.41
CA ASN A 122 -13.94 3.94 -24.04
C ASN A 122 -12.54 4.55 -23.91
N ILE A 123 -12.35 5.36 -22.87
CA ILE A 123 -11.08 6.02 -22.53
C ILE A 123 -10.70 5.63 -21.12
N GLN A 124 -9.54 5.00 -20.96
CA GLN A 124 -9.04 4.52 -19.69
C GLN A 124 -8.14 5.58 -19.05
N LEU A 125 -8.69 6.37 -18.12
CA LEU A 125 -7.92 7.36 -17.36
C LEU A 125 -7.15 6.70 -16.23
N THR A 126 -5.86 7.01 -16.12
CA THR A 126 -5.02 6.67 -14.97
C THR A 126 -4.52 7.95 -14.31
N VAL A 127 -4.87 8.15 -13.03
CA VAL A 127 -4.34 9.24 -12.22
C VAL A 127 -3.20 8.70 -11.36
N GLN A 128 -2.00 9.25 -11.56
CA GLN A 128 -0.79 8.84 -10.85
C GLN A 128 -0.57 9.68 -9.60
N VAL A 129 -0.08 9.04 -8.55
CA VAL A 129 0.29 9.69 -7.29
C VAL A 129 1.73 9.37 -6.99
N LYS A 130 2.55 10.42 -6.79
CA LYS A 130 3.95 10.27 -6.40
C LYS A 130 4.06 9.58 -5.03
N PRO A 131 5.03 8.68 -4.81
CA PRO A 131 5.27 8.08 -3.51
C PRO A 131 5.53 9.14 -2.44
N MET A 132 5.02 8.92 -1.24
CA MET A 132 5.44 9.65 -0.04
C MET A 132 6.79 9.14 0.46
N THR A 133 7.44 9.93 1.32
CA THR A 133 8.65 9.51 2.02
C THR A 133 8.41 8.18 2.72
N PRO A 134 9.10 7.10 2.32
CA PRO A 134 8.87 5.79 2.89
C PRO A 134 9.33 5.71 4.35
N ARG A 135 8.64 4.91 5.13
CA ARG A 135 9.06 4.54 6.48
C ARG A 135 10.07 3.42 6.36
N CYS A 136 11.29 3.70 6.80
CA CYS A 136 12.37 2.72 6.86
C CYS A 136 12.54 2.22 8.29
N SER A 137 12.72 0.91 8.44
CA SER A 137 13.04 0.26 9.70
C SER A 137 14.33 -0.53 9.52
N VAL A 138 15.40 -0.09 10.19
CA VAL A 138 16.72 -0.69 10.18
C VAL A 138 17.12 -1.03 11.62
N PRO A 139 17.52 -2.26 11.93
CA PRO A 139 18.01 -2.62 13.26
C PRO A 139 19.32 -1.88 13.56
N LYS A 140 19.41 -1.20 14.72
CA LYS A 140 20.59 -0.39 15.09
C LYS A 140 21.85 -1.23 15.28
N ALA A 141 21.71 -2.43 15.85
CA ALA A 141 22.86 -3.30 16.14
C ALA A 141 22.47 -4.77 15.97
N VAL A 142 23.30 -5.53 15.28
CA VAL A 142 23.07 -6.97 15.02
C VAL A 142 24.36 -7.74 15.26
N PRO A 143 24.34 -8.87 15.99
CA PRO A 143 25.53 -9.71 16.16
C PRO A 143 25.93 -10.38 14.85
N VAL A 144 27.24 -10.52 14.61
CA VAL A 144 27.80 -11.27 13.48
C VAL A 144 27.16 -12.66 13.37
N GLY A 145 26.84 -13.09 12.16
CA GLY A 145 26.25 -14.40 11.86
C GLY A 145 24.75 -14.52 12.13
N LYS A 146 24.09 -13.48 12.65
CA LYS A 146 22.63 -13.44 12.81
C LYS A 146 21.95 -12.90 11.58
N SER A 147 20.66 -13.21 11.42
CA SER A 147 19.83 -12.61 10.37
C SER A 147 19.39 -11.21 10.76
N ALA A 148 19.26 -10.34 9.75
CA ALA A 148 18.71 -8.99 9.91
C ALA A 148 17.69 -8.70 8.81
N SER A 149 16.56 -8.12 9.18
CA SER A 149 15.51 -7.70 8.24
C SER A 149 15.34 -6.20 8.31
N LEU A 150 15.44 -5.57 7.13
CA LEU A 150 15.18 -4.16 6.93
C LEU A 150 13.87 -4.02 6.14
N HIS A 151 13.03 -3.08 6.52
CA HIS A 151 11.73 -2.85 5.90
C HIS A 151 11.60 -1.42 5.40
N CYS A 152 11.03 -1.28 4.22
CA CYS A 152 10.74 -0.01 3.58
C CYS A 152 9.31 -0.04 3.07
N HIS A 153 8.48 0.91 3.48
CA HIS A 153 7.08 0.94 3.09
C HIS A 153 6.55 2.36 2.98
N GLU A 154 5.75 2.61 1.96
CA GLU A 154 4.89 3.77 1.79
C GLU A 154 3.50 3.31 1.33
N ASN A 155 2.48 4.13 1.45
CA ASN A 155 1.08 3.74 1.22
C ASN A 155 0.28 4.72 0.36
N GLU A 156 0.94 5.74 -0.23
CA GLU A 156 0.26 6.79 -0.98
C GLU A 156 0.45 6.67 -2.49
N GLY A 157 1.61 6.17 -2.94
CA GLY A 157 1.95 6.09 -4.37
C GLY A 157 0.97 5.25 -5.18
N PHE A 158 0.57 5.78 -6.35
CA PHE A 158 -0.27 5.06 -7.29
C PHE A 158 0.22 5.31 -8.73
N PRO A 159 0.46 4.28 -9.54
CA PRO A 159 0.52 2.86 -9.20
C PRO A 159 1.46 2.53 -8.03
N LYS A 160 1.35 1.32 -7.47
CA LYS A 160 2.17 0.90 -6.33
C LYS A 160 3.66 1.08 -6.61
N SER A 161 4.38 1.55 -5.58
CA SER A 161 5.81 1.76 -5.64
C SER A 161 6.61 0.46 -5.66
N THR A 162 7.76 0.53 -6.32
CA THR A 162 8.85 -0.43 -6.18
C THR A 162 9.94 0.16 -5.30
N TYR A 163 10.68 -0.69 -4.58
CA TYR A 163 11.63 -0.26 -3.56
C TYR A 163 13.05 -0.68 -3.91
N SER A 164 13.99 0.25 -3.73
CA SER A 164 15.43 0.03 -3.92
C SER A 164 16.17 0.42 -2.65
N TRP A 165 17.05 -0.45 -2.16
CA TRP A 165 17.87 -0.20 -0.99
C TRP A 165 19.26 0.27 -1.36
N TYR A 166 19.82 1.14 -0.53
CA TYR A 166 21.15 1.70 -0.66
C TYR A 166 21.92 1.51 0.64
N ARG A 167 23.21 1.21 0.53
CA ARG A 167 24.14 1.16 1.65
C ARG A 167 25.27 2.14 1.38
N ASN A 168 25.50 3.10 2.30
CA ASN A 168 26.51 4.16 2.15
C ASN A 168 26.37 4.90 0.80
N SER A 169 25.13 5.18 0.37
CA SER A 169 24.76 5.79 -0.91
C SER A 169 24.98 4.93 -2.16
N GLU A 170 25.48 3.68 -2.03
CA GLU A 170 25.60 2.74 -3.15
C GLU A 170 24.38 1.82 -3.24
N PRO A 171 23.82 1.59 -4.43
CA PRO A 171 22.65 0.73 -4.61
C PRO A 171 22.98 -0.73 -4.32
N LEU A 172 22.09 -1.39 -3.61
CA LEU A 172 22.12 -2.83 -3.39
C LEU A 172 21.34 -3.53 -4.52
N PRO A 173 21.99 -4.34 -5.36
CA PRO A 173 21.30 -5.05 -6.43
C PRO A 173 20.27 -6.06 -5.86
N PRO A 174 19.18 -6.32 -6.57
CA PRO A 174 18.16 -7.30 -6.13
C PRO A 174 18.72 -8.71 -5.94
N ASP A 175 19.73 -9.08 -6.72
CA ASP A 175 20.46 -10.33 -6.58
C ASP A 175 21.83 -10.10 -5.94
N SER A 176 22.02 -10.63 -4.74
CA SER A 176 23.28 -10.52 -3.98
C SER A 176 24.48 -11.12 -4.73
N LYS A 177 24.24 -12.09 -5.63
CA LYS A 177 25.30 -12.72 -6.44
C LYS A 177 25.87 -11.79 -7.51
N SER A 178 25.14 -10.75 -7.91
CA SER A 178 25.62 -9.75 -8.88
C SER A 178 26.51 -8.67 -8.26
N SER A 179 26.54 -8.59 -6.93
CA SER A 179 27.39 -7.63 -6.19
C SER A 179 28.84 -8.11 -6.16
N LYS A 180 29.69 -7.55 -7.01
CA LYS A 180 31.14 -7.88 -7.09
C LYS A 180 31.94 -7.50 -5.84
N SER A 181 31.33 -6.81 -4.88
CA SER A 181 32.05 -6.10 -3.81
C SER A 181 31.92 -6.71 -2.42
N HIS A 182 30.96 -7.58 -2.14
CA HIS A 182 30.72 -8.03 -0.77
C HIS A 182 30.28 -9.51 -0.67
N ASN A 183 30.85 -10.20 0.29
CA ASN A 183 30.53 -11.58 0.67
C ASN A 183 29.19 -11.72 1.40
N SER A 184 28.32 -10.69 1.31
CA SER A 184 27.05 -10.63 2.03
C SER A 184 25.97 -11.41 1.29
N SER A 185 25.34 -12.36 1.97
CA SER A 185 24.18 -13.09 1.47
C SER A 185 22.90 -12.38 1.94
N TYR A 186 22.21 -11.72 1.03
CA TYR A 186 20.92 -11.09 1.30
C TYR A 186 19.92 -11.40 0.20
N THR A 187 18.64 -11.23 0.51
CA THR A 187 17.52 -11.28 -0.43
C THR A 187 16.78 -9.95 -0.37
N LEU A 188 16.61 -9.30 -1.53
CA LEU A 188 15.84 -8.08 -1.67
C LEU A 188 14.56 -8.38 -2.45
N ASN A 189 13.41 -8.00 -1.89
CA ASN A 189 12.13 -8.02 -2.59
C ASN A 189 11.70 -6.59 -2.94
N PRO A 190 11.85 -6.14 -4.21
CA PRO A 190 11.50 -4.79 -4.61
C PRO A 190 10.01 -4.45 -4.49
N ALA A 191 9.12 -5.44 -4.55
CA ALA A 191 7.68 -5.22 -4.46
C ALA A 191 7.19 -4.99 -3.02
N THR A 192 7.88 -5.57 -2.02
CA THR A 192 7.52 -5.43 -0.60
C THR A 192 8.42 -4.48 0.16
N GLY A 193 9.56 -4.05 -0.44
CA GLY A 193 10.54 -3.21 0.22
C GLY A 193 11.35 -3.92 1.32
N THR A 194 11.32 -5.26 1.35
CA THR A 194 12.00 -6.04 2.38
C THR A 194 13.39 -6.47 1.92
N LEU A 195 14.41 -6.15 2.71
CA LEU A 195 15.79 -6.59 2.55
C LEU A 195 16.16 -7.48 3.74
N VAL A 196 16.51 -8.74 3.46
CA VAL A 196 16.84 -9.75 4.49
C VAL A 196 18.27 -10.21 4.31
N PHE A 197 19.12 -9.96 5.31
CA PHE A 197 20.42 -10.59 5.45
C PHE A 197 20.25 -11.93 6.14
N HIS A 198 20.74 -13.00 5.56
CA HIS A 198 20.66 -14.34 6.15
C HIS A 198 21.67 -14.53 7.28
N ALA A 199 22.87 -13.99 7.11
CA ALA A 199 23.90 -13.92 8.13
C ALA A 199 24.71 -12.64 7.91
N VAL A 200 24.61 -11.69 8.85
CA VAL A 200 25.36 -10.43 8.74
C VAL A 200 26.83 -10.61 9.05
N HIS A 201 27.67 -9.85 8.38
CA HIS A 201 29.12 -9.75 8.57
C HIS A 201 29.49 -8.31 8.95
N LYS A 202 30.66 -8.08 9.51
CA LYS A 202 31.13 -6.72 9.86
C LYS A 202 31.12 -5.76 8.67
N GLY A 203 31.34 -6.26 7.46
CA GLY A 203 31.24 -5.47 6.23
C GLY A 203 29.82 -4.99 5.88
N ASP A 204 28.78 -5.47 6.57
CA ASP A 204 27.41 -5.00 6.42
C ASP A 204 27.08 -3.81 7.34
N THR A 205 27.99 -3.43 8.22
CA THR A 205 27.91 -2.17 8.96
C THR A 205 27.88 -1.00 7.98
N GLY A 206 26.92 -0.07 8.17
CA GLY A 206 26.79 1.09 7.31
C GLY A 206 25.49 1.83 7.47
N ARG A 207 25.32 2.89 6.68
CA ARG A 207 24.12 3.70 6.60
C ARG A 207 23.22 3.20 5.50
N TYR A 208 22.00 2.87 5.84
CA TYR A 208 20.99 2.31 4.93
C TYR A 208 19.89 3.31 4.67
N SER A 209 19.49 3.42 3.42
CA SER A 209 18.31 4.18 2.99
C SER A 209 17.57 3.43 1.90
N CYS A 210 16.30 3.74 1.75
CA CYS A 210 15.42 3.14 0.76
C CYS A 210 14.77 4.22 -0.08
N ILE A 211 14.62 3.95 -1.37
CA ILE A 211 13.88 4.77 -2.32
C ILE A 211 12.65 4.00 -2.79
N ALA A 212 11.48 4.60 -2.62
CA ALA A 212 10.24 4.16 -3.24
C ALA A 212 10.07 4.89 -4.58
N THR A 213 9.80 4.17 -5.66
CA THR A 213 9.69 4.70 -7.02
C THR A 213 8.44 4.15 -7.72
N ASN A 214 7.70 5.01 -8.41
CA ASN A 214 6.68 4.65 -9.39
C ASN A 214 6.77 5.57 -10.61
N ASP A 215 5.82 5.43 -11.55
CA ASP A 215 5.83 6.24 -12.79
C ASP A 215 5.61 7.74 -12.57
N ALA A 216 5.08 8.16 -11.39
CA ALA A 216 4.88 9.55 -11.04
C ALA A 216 6.11 10.20 -10.38
N GLY A 217 7.08 9.41 -9.90
CA GLY A 217 8.29 9.90 -9.29
C GLY A 217 8.84 8.98 -8.20
N PHE A 218 9.66 9.55 -7.32
CA PHE A 218 10.30 8.82 -6.24
C PHE A 218 10.33 9.63 -4.94
N ALA A 219 10.53 8.91 -3.82
CA ALA A 219 10.81 9.48 -2.50
C ALA A 219 11.79 8.58 -1.76
N LYS A 220 12.65 9.19 -0.91
CA LYS A 220 13.71 8.50 -0.16
C LYS A 220 13.50 8.69 1.34
N CYS A 221 13.73 7.66 2.15
CA CYS A 221 13.78 7.80 3.60
C CYS A 221 15.14 8.36 4.08
N GLU A 222 15.17 8.84 5.31
CA GLU A 222 16.42 9.22 5.97
C GLU A 222 17.33 8.02 6.15
N GLU A 223 18.64 8.27 6.13
CA GLU A 223 19.64 7.23 6.35
C GLU A 223 19.64 6.77 7.80
N GLN A 224 19.63 5.45 8.02
CA GLN A 224 19.65 4.81 9.32
C GLN A 224 20.90 3.92 9.42
N GLU A 225 21.59 3.99 10.55
CA GLU A 225 22.80 3.21 10.79
C GLU A 225 22.49 1.83 11.32
N MET A 226 23.19 0.83 10.77
CA MET A 226 23.22 -0.54 11.29
C MET A 226 24.66 -0.92 11.63
N GLU A 227 24.92 -1.23 12.90
CA GLU A 227 26.18 -1.72 13.38
C GLU A 227 26.18 -3.24 13.50
N VAL A 228 27.20 -3.90 12.98
CA VAL A 228 27.35 -5.34 13.13
C VAL A 228 28.55 -5.61 14.08
N TYR A 229 28.26 -6.24 15.24
CA TYR A 229 29.23 -6.42 16.32
C TYR A 229 29.49 -7.89 16.65
N ASP A 230 30.68 -8.17 17.20
CA ASP A 230 31.00 -9.50 17.72
C ASP A 230 30.38 -9.71 19.10
N LEU A 231 29.72 -10.85 19.29
CA LEU A 231 29.27 -11.24 20.61
C LEU A 231 30.49 -11.63 21.50
N ASN A 232 30.69 -10.89 22.58
CA ASN A 232 31.72 -11.23 23.55
C ASN A 232 31.27 -12.43 24.43
N ILE A 233 31.31 -13.65 23.85
CA ILE A 233 30.90 -14.88 24.49
C ILE A 233 31.74 -15.15 25.77
N GLY A 234 33.03 -14.80 25.77
CA GLY A 234 33.92 -14.94 26.91
C GLY A 234 33.48 -14.12 28.12
N GLY A 235 33.05 -12.88 27.90
CA GLY A 235 32.51 -12.03 28.98
C GLY A 235 31.19 -12.55 29.55
N ILE A 236 30.32 -13.07 28.70
CA ILE A 236 29.06 -13.68 29.15
C ILE A 236 29.27 -14.93 29.95
N ILE A 237 30.14 -15.87 29.52
CA ILE A 237 30.50 -17.09 30.24
C ILE A 237 31.16 -16.73 31.56
N GLY A 238 32.10 -15.78 31.57
CA GLY A 238 32.77 -15.31 32.79
C GLY A 238 31.76 -14.75 33.80
N GLY A 239 30.84 -13.92 33.38
CA GLY A 239 29.78 -13.36 34.21
C GLY A 239 28.89 -14.44 34.85
N VAL A 240 28.44 -15.42 34.03
CA VAL A 240 27.63 -16.55 34.52
C VAL A 240 28.40 -17.37 35.56
N LEU A 241 29.70 -17.66 35.30
CA LEU A 241 30.53 -18.42 36.28
C LEU A 241 30.68 -17.67 37.59
N VAL A 242 30.86 -16.35 37.56
CA VAL A 242 30.94 -15.55 38.82
C VAL A 242 29.63 -15.59 39.56
N VAL A 243 28.47 -15.44 38.88
CA VAL A 243 27.16 -15.55 39.56
C VAL A 243 26.95 -16.91 40.17
N LEU A 244 27.31 -17.98 39.46
CA LEU A 244 27.21 -19.36 40.01
C LEU A 244 28.13 -19.55 41.23
N ALA A 245 29.36 -19.05 41.18
CA ALA A 245 30.30 -19.12 42.31
C ALA A 245 29.74 -18.39 43.55
N VAL A 246 29.17 -17.20 43.36
CA VAL A 246 28.53 -16.44 44.45
C VAL A 246 27.33 -17.20 45.03
N LEU A 247 26.49 -17.81 44.22
CA LEU A 247 25.36 -18.62 44.69
C LEU A 247 25.83 -19.85 45.52
N VAL A 248 26.91 -20.51 45.08
CA VAL A 248 27.51 -21.62 45.82
C VAL A 248 28.04 -21.14 47.16
N LEU A 249 28.74 -20.00 47.23
CA LEU A 249 29.23 -19.45 48.50
C LEU A 249 28.09 -19.08 49.44
N ILE A 250 27.00 -18.49 48.94
CA ILE A 250 25.81 -18.17 49.75
C ILE A 250 25.17 -19.47 50.30
N THR A 251 24.99 -20.48 49.47
CA THR A 251 24.39 -21.76 49.89
C THR A 251 25.28 -22.47 50.91
N LEU A 252 26.60 -22.47 50.72
CA LEU A 252 27.55 -23.00 51.70
C LEU A 252 27.50 -22.20 53.02
N GLY A 253 27.44 -20.87 52.93
CA GLY A 253 27.31 -19.98 54.10
C GLY A 253 26.04 -20.27 54.91
N ILE A 254 24.91 -20.41 54.24
CA ILE A 254 23.62 -20.76 54.87
C ILE A 254 23.70 -22.17 55.48
N CYS A 255 24.28 -23.14 54.78
CA CYS A 255 24.43 -24.50 55.24
C CYS A 255 25.36 -24.57 56.52
N CYS A 256 26.45 -23.78 56.49
CA CYS A 256 27.34 -23.66 57.68
C CYS A 256 26.64 -22.99 58.86
N ALA A 257 25.85 -21.93 58.60
CA ALA A 257 25.06 -21.28 59.66
C ALA A 257 24.01 -22.22 60.28
N TYR A 258 23.35 -23.01 59.36
CA TYR A 258 22.40 -24.04 59.80
C TYR A 258 23.07 -25.12 60.65
N ARG A 259 24.27 -25.61 60.24
CA ARG A 259 25.05 -26.60 61.01
C ARG A 259 25.57 -26.05 62.32
N ARG A 260 25.89 -24.77 62.44
CA ARG A 260 26.34 -24.11 63.68
C ARG A 260 25.19 -23.69 64.59
N GLY A 261 23.92 -23.97 64.23
CA GLY A 261 22.77 -23.72 65.10
C GLY A 261 22.36 -22.26 65.25
N TYR A 262 22.87 -21.35 64.36
CA TYR A 262 22.52 -19.96 64.44
C TYR A 262 21.00 -19.65 64.17
N PHE A 263 20.30 -20.62 63.62
CA PHE A 263 18.85 -20.54 63.41
C PHE A 263 18.05 -21.36 64.40
N ALA A 264 18.73 -21.98 65.46
CA ALA A 264 18.08 -22.87 66.43
C ALA A 264 17.62 -22.14 67.70
N ASN A 265 17.79 -20.83 67.83
CA ASN A 265 17.33 -20.05 68.97
C ASN A 265 16.22 -19.10 68.62
N GLY A 266 15.00 -19.57 68.76
CA GLY A 266 13.77 -18.80 68.67
C GLY A 266 12.59 -19.59 69.19
N LYS A 267 12.84 -20.39 70.32
CA LYS A 267 11.71 -20.74 71.19
C LYS A 267 11.51 -19.59 72.15
N GLU A 268 10.78 -18.61 71.75
CA GLU A 268 10.13 -17.68 72.67
C GLU A 268 9.12 -18.46 73.47
N SER A 269 9.35 -18.41 74.82
CA SER A 269 8.45 -18.89 75.84
C SER A 269 7.07 -18.34 75.65
N GLY A 270 6.10 -19.19 75.37
CA GLY A 270 4.71 -18.79 75.26
C GLY A 270 4.21 -18.23 76.60
N GLU A 271 3.97 -16.97 76.64
CA GLU A 271 3.06 -16.38 77.61
C GLU A 271 1.64 -16.81 77.31
N SER A 272 1.09 -17.55 78.25
CA SER A 272 -0.31 -17.98 78.25
C SER A 272 -1.23 -16.78 78.45
N TYR A 273 -1.85 -16.33 77.43
CA TYR A 273 -2.97 -15.43 77.59
C TYR A 273 -4.24 -16.21 77.87
N LYS A 274 -4.79 -15.93 79.06
CA LYS A 274 -6.12 -16.40 79.55
C LYS A 274 -7.17 -15.88 78.51
N THR A 275 -7.94 -16.82 78.01
CA THR A 275 -9.17 -16.58 77.26
C THR A 275 -10.20 -15.84 78.08
N PRO A 276 -10.76 -14.70 77.61
CA PRO A 276 -12.02 -14.16 78.18
C PRO A 276 -13.22 -14.88 77.51
N ALA A 277 -14.22 -15.11 78.33
CA ALA A 277 -15.45 -15.83 78.01
C ALA A 277 -16.23 -15.22 76.84
N LYS A 278 -16.84 -16.10 76.06
CA LYS A 278 -17.75 -15.87 74.98
C LYS A 278 -19.01 -15.12 75.43
N PRO A 279 -19.50 -14.15 74.63
CA PRO A 279 -20.91 -13.83 74.61
C PRO A 279 -21.56 -14.44 73.36
N ASP A 280 -22.82 -14.81 73.54
CA ASP A 280 -23.66 -15.55 72.59
C ASP A 280 -24.02 -14.75 71.33
N GLY A 281 -24.08 -15.52 70.25
CA GLY A 281 -25.15 -15.46 69.28
C GLY A 281 -25.16 -14.29 68.30
N VAL A 282 -24.62 -14.51 67.08
CA VAL A 282 -25.23 -14.00 65.85
C VAL A 282 -25.03 -15.03 64.73
N ASN A 283 -26.10 -15.58 64.23
CA ASN A 283 -26.13 -16.42 63.02
C ASN A 283 -25.88 -15.57 61.81
N TYR A 284 -24.82 -15.88 61.05
CA TYR A 284 -24.68 -15.41 59.68
C TYR A 284 -25.06 -16.53 58.71
N ILE A 285 -26.06 -16.22 57.91
CA ILE A 285 -26.49 -17.05 56.78
C ILE A 285 -25.42 -16.97 55.73
N ARG A 286 -24.96 -18.11 55.28
CA ARG A 286 -24.03 -18.31 54.18
C ARG A 286 -24.82 -18.28 52.89
N THR A 287 -24.66 -17.24 52.07
CA THR A 287 -25.12 -17.25 50.68
C THR A 287 -23.91 -17.47 49.81
N ASP A 288 -23.90 -18.64 49.18
CA ASP A 288 -22.99 -18.96 48.09
C ASP A 288 -23.46 -18.21 46.84
N ASP A 289 -22.66 -17.29 46.34
CA ASP A 289 -22.82 -16.75 44.99
C ASP A 289 -21.44 -16.70 44.33
N GLU A 290 -21.29 -17.59 43.36
CA GLU A 290 -20.23 -17.54 42.36
C GLU A 290 -20.39 -16.24 41.53
N GLY A 291 -19.37 -15.40 41.54
CA GLY A 291 -19.29 -14.19 40.74
C GLY A 291 -17.91 -14.08 40.09
N ASP A 292 -17.90 -14.50 38.84
CA ASP A 292 -16.80 -14.38 37.87
C ASP A 292 -16.40 -12.90 37.70
N PHE A 293 -15.22 -12.49 38.16
CA PHE A 293 -14.65 -11.16 37.94
C PHE A 293 -13.71 -11.17 36.74
N ARG A 294 -14.22 -10.85 35.55
CA ARG A 294 -13.42 -10.45 34.39
C ARG A 294 -12.86 -9.05 34.61
N HIS A 295 -11.55 -8.92 34.77
CA HIS A 295 -10.85 -7.65 34.67
C HIS A 295 -10.82 -7.17 33.22
N LYS A 296 -11.59 -6.11 32.93
CA LYS A 296 -11.38 -5.26 31.75
C LYS A 296 -10.42 -4.14 32.12
N SER A 297 -9.19 -4.18 31.62
CA SER A 297 -8.30 -3.04 31.61
C SER A 297 -8.65 -2.16 30.41
N SER A 298 -9.24 -1.00 30.67
CA SER A 298 -9.34 0.09 29.71
C SER A 298 -8.13 1.00 29.90
N PHE A 299 -7.26 1.07 28.90
CA PHE A 299 -6.34 2.19 28.76
C PHE A 299 -6.93 3.14 27.73
N VAL A 300 -7.33 4.32 28.21
CA VAL A 300 -7.55 5.54 27.44
C VAL A 300 -6.25 6.34 27.54
N ILE A 301 -5.59 6.56 26.40
CA ILE A 301 -5.02 7.84 25.98
C ILE A 301 -4.91 7.81 24.47
#